data_daa5c9870eea84f9498f0fc96c6969b0
#
_entry.id   daa5c9870eea84f9498f0fc96c6969b0
#
_cell.length_a   1.000
_cell.length_b   1.000
_cell.length_c   1.000
_cell.angle_alpha   90.00
_cell.angle_beta   90.00
_cell.angle_gamma   90.00
#
_symmetry.space_group_name_H-M   'P 1'
#
loop_
_entity.id
_entity.type
_entity.pdbx_description
1 polymer ?
#
loop_
_entity_poly.entity_id
_entity_poly.type
_entity_poly.pdbx_seq_one_letter_code
_entity_poly.pdbx_strand_id
1 'polypeptide(L)'
;MTDDLRLPRWLAAPAPGWTTSADVIVVGSGIAGLTAALRLREQVDTVLLVTKTVLNEGSTAWAQGGIAAALDPKDSPDEHLRDTLVAGVGLCDVNAVTALVTEGPLRVRELVALGAEFDRDSAGEILLTREGGHHRDRIAHAGGDATGREISRALIEALHRVQDDPGIQVMEHALVVDLLQGTSGRVCGVTVHVIGEGQVDGVGAAHARAVVLATGGLGQLYSATTNPSVSTGDGMAIALRAGAVMSDLEFVQFHPTVLWLGEGANGQQPLISEAVRGEGAFLVDVNGERFMPAVHELADLAPRDVVSRAIVARMRETGSDHVCLDARHLGSAFIERRFPSIVASLREHGFDLAVDLVPVAPAQHYASGGVRVDLSGRSSLDGLYACGEVSCSGVHGANRLASNSLLEGLVFSHRIADDIAARFRAGDLPPESPTSAQGDPALLAAEHRREVQHAMTAGSGVVRSAESLATTAYELGTLAKASEAASATPGPAAWEATNLLQLGEVLTAVAALREETRGGHLRSDFPQRDDTHWLGHLSATRGSDGVVSTSYAPVTSSGSL
;
A
#
# COMPACT_ATOMS: atom_id res chain seq x y z
N MET A 1 -25.14 -1.81 -9.13
CA MET A 1 -24.58 -2.20 -7.82
C MET A 1 -24.00 -0.99 -7.05
N THR A 2 -23.58 0.08 -7.70
CA THR A 2 -23.02 1.28 -7.01
C THR A 2 -24.08 2.29 -6.55
N ASP A 3 -25.25 2.33 -7.15
CA ASP A 3 -26.27 3.37 -6.89
C ASP A 3 -26.90 3.31 -5.49
N ASP A 4 -26.71 2.22 -4.75
CA ASP A 4 -27.26 2.03 -3.41
C ASP A 4 -26.18 2.00 -2.29
N LEU A 5 -24.88 2.05 -2.65
CA LEU A 5 -23.81 2.02 -1.65
C LEU A 5 -23.71 3.38 -0.94
N ARG A 6 -23.93 3.35 0.38
CA ARG A 6 -23.92 4.55 1.23
C ARG A 6 -22.90 4.37 2.34
N LEU A 7 -22.06 5.37 2.53
CA LEU A 7 -21.09 5.43 3.60
C LEU A 7 -21.38 6.61 4.52
N PRO A 8 -21.19 6.45 5.84
CA PRO A 8 -21.25 7.58 6.77
C PRO A 8 -20.11 8.57 6.48
N ARG A 9 -20.18 9.77 7.03
CA ARG A 9 -19.11 10.78 6.90
C ARG A 9 -17.99 10.55 7.92
N TRP A 10 -18.31 9.95 9.04
CA TRP A 10 -17.42 9.59 10.15
C TRP A 10 -17.88 8.29 10.79
N LEU A 11 -17.06 7.72 11.63
CA LEU A 11 -17.43 6.56 12.46
C LEU A 11 -17.93 7.00 13.84
N ALA A 12 -18.76 6.16 14.48
CA ALA A 12 -19.12 6.35 15.88
C ALA A 12 -17.86 6.33 16.75
N ALA A 13 -17.69 7.37 17.55
CA ALA A 13 -16.58 7.51 18.48
C ALA A 13 -17.00 8.36 19.68
N PRO A 14 -16.42 8.15 20.87
CA PRO A 14 -16.59 9.07 21.99
C PRO A 14 -16.20 10.51 21.59
N ALA A 15 -16.86 11.49 22.21
CA ALA A 15 -16.49 12.88 22.02
C ALA A 15 -15.03 13.11 22.46
N PRO A 16 -14.26 13.95 21.76
CA PRO A 16 -12.88 14.26 22.12
C PRO A 16 -12.76 14.77 23.57
N GLY A 17 -12.00 14.05 24.40
CA GLY A 17 -11.71 14.41 25.79
C GLY A 17 -10.52 15.38 25.93
N TRP A 18 -9.74 15.55 24.88
CA TRP A 18 -8.58 16.45 24.82
C TRP A 18 -8.38 16.97 23.41
N THR A 19 -7.60 18.05 23.29
CA THR A 19 -7.24 18.64 22.01
C THR A 19 -5.75 18.98 21.98
N THR A 20 -5.15 18.84 20.78
CA THR A 20 -3.81 19.31 20.47
C THR A 20 -3.78 19.98 19.10
N SER A 21 -2.68 20.65 18.76
CA SER A 21 -2.53 21.29 17.44
C SER A 21 -1.09 21.26 16.97
N ALA A 22 -0.93 21.20 15.64
CA ALA A 22 0.34 21.40 14.95
C ALA A 22 0.08 22.13 13.63
N ASP A 23 1.11 22.63 12.95
CA ASP A 23 0.93 23.16 11.59
C ASP A 23 0.55 22.05 10.62
N VAL A 24 1.23 20.90 10.72
CA VAL A 24 0.98 19.72 9.88
C VAL A 24 0.88 18.48 10.75
N ILE A 25 -0.12 17.63 10.45
CA ILE A 25 -0.21 16.28 10.99
C ILE A 25 0.20 15.29 9.89
N VAL A 26 1.15 14.40 10.20
CA VAL A 26 1.53 13.26 9.35
C VAL A 26 1.03 11.98 9.99
N VAL A 27 0.24 11.20 9.25
CA VAL A 27 -0.36 9.95 9.75
C VAL A 27 0.33 8.76 9.11
N GLY A 28 1.04 7.99 9.91
CA GLY A 28 1.81 6.82 9.51
C GLY A 28 3.32 7.00 9.62
N SER A 29 4.02 5.97 10.09
CA SER A 29 5.48 5.96 10.37
C SER A 29 6.28 5.07 9.41
N GLY A 30 5.73 4.73 8.23
CA GLY A 30 6.50 4.11 7.14
C GLY A 30 7.48 5.08 6.50
N ILE A 31 8.23 4.62 5.47
CA ILE A 31 9.20 5.45 4.72
C ILE A 31 8.60 6.78 4.28
N ALA A 32 7.38 6.80 3.77
CA ALA A 32 6.71 8.01 3.32
C ALA A 32 6.43 8.99 4.46
N GLY A 33 5.87 8.51 5.58
CA GLY A 33 5.52 9.37 6.71
C GLY A 33 6.72 9.91 7.46
N LEU A 34 7.73 9.07 7.74
CA LEU A 34 8.97 9.51 8.39
C LEU A 34 9.73 10.54 7.55
N THR A 35 9.82 10.29 6.23
CA THR A 35 10.46 11.23 5.30
C THR A 35 9.68 12.55 5.25
N ALA A 36 8.34 12.49 5.16
CA ALA A 36 7.50 13.70 5.16
C ALA A 36 7.64 14.49 6.46
N ALA A 37 7.61 13.83 7.63
CA ALA A 37 7.72 14.50 8.93
C ALA A 37 9.07 15.19 9.11
N LEU A 38 10.17 14.51 8.79
CA LEU A 38 11.52 15.06 8.86
C LEU A 38 11.68 16.26 7.92
N ARG A 39 11.21 16.13 6.67
CA ARG A 39 11.33 17.18 5.67
C ARG A 39 10.45 18.38 5.97
N LEU A 40 9.23 18.17 6.47
CA LEU A 40 8.32 19.23 6.90
C LEU A 40 8.90 20.01 8.08
N ARG A 41 9.52 19.32 9.06
CA ARG A 41 10.11 19.99 10.22
C ARG A 41 11.19 21.01 9.84
N GLU A 42 11.88 20.84 8.72
CA GLU A 42 12.83 21.83 8.21
C GLU A 42 12.17 23.08 7.64
N GLN A 43 10.84 23.08 7.40
CA GLN A 43 10.14 24.08 6.60
C GLN A 43 8.94 24.72 7.31
N VAL A 44 8.41 24.08 8.37
CA VAL A 44 7.27 24.57 9.16
C VAL A 44 7.59 24.55 10.65
N ASP A 45 6.83 25.30 11.47
CA ASP A 45 7.14 25.45 12.89
C ASP A 45 6.85 24.18 13.69
N THR A 46 5.73 23.49 13.41
CA THR A 46 5.31 22.33 14.19
C THR A 46 4.76 21.19 13.31
N VAL A 47 5.22 19.95 13.61
CA VAL A 47 4.78 18.72 12.97
C VAL A 47 4.36 17.71 14.05
N LEU A 48 3.19 17.11 13.91
CA LEU A 48 2.74 15.97 14.71
C LEU A 48 2.76 14.72 13.85
N LEU A 49 3.64 13.77 14.17
CA LEU A 49 3.64 12.43 13.58
C LEU A 49 2.78 11.50 14.43
N VAL A 50 1.76 10.90 13.82
CA VAL A 50 0.84 9.97 14.49
C VAL A 50 1.03 8.57 13.91
N THR A 51 1.25 7.57 14.75
CA THR A 51 1.36 6.17 14.31
C THR A 51 0.51 5.24 15.18
N LYS A 52 -0.13 4.26 14.52
CA LYS A 52 -1.11 3.37 15.15
C LYS A 52 -0.50 2.46 16.21
N THR A 53 0.75 2.07 16.01
CA THR A 53 1.57 1.26 16.91
C THR A 53 2.88 1.98 17.18
N VAL A 54 3.99 1.25 17.31
CA VAL A 54 5.34 1.83 17.40
C VAL A 54 5.90 2.17 16.01
N LEU A 55 6.92 3.02 15.96
CA LEU A 55 7.47 3.60 14.73
C LEU A 55 7.92 2.57 13.68
N ASN A 56 8.35 1.37 14.06
CA ASN A 56 8.98 0.38 13.18
C ASN A 56 8.06 -0.77 12.74
N GLU A 57 6.76 -0.72 12.99
CA GLU A 57 5.81 -1.80 12.66
C GLU A 57 5.11 -1.67 11.29
N GLY A 58 5.43 -0.64 10.52
CA GLY A 58 4.85 -0.46 9.18
C GLY A 58 5.41 -1.43 8.13
N SER A 59 4.73 -1.51 6.98
CA SER A 59 5.12 -2.39 5.85
C SER A 59 6.55 -2.14 5.34
N THR A 60 7.10 -0.95 5.55
CA THR A 60 8.48 -0.62 5.15
C THR A 60 9.50 -1.60 5.74
N ALA A 61 9.40 -1.92 7.03
CA ALA A 61 10.34 -2.82 7.71
C ALA A 61 10.36 -4.26 7.13
N TRP A 62 9.29 -4.66 6.43
CA TRP A 62 9.12 -5.99 5.84
C TRP A 62 9.55 -6.06 4.37
N ALA A 63 9.99 -4.96 3.76
CA ALA A 63 10.46 -4.95 2.37
C ALA A 63 11.79 -5.69 2.24
N GLN A 64 11.74 -6.90 1.65
CA GLN A 64 12.90 -7.78 1.48
C GLN A 64 13.75 -7.43 0.25
N GLY A 65 13.11 -6.94 -0.82
CA GLY A 65 13.76 -6.62 -2.09
C GLY A 65 14.72 -5.44 -1.94
N GLY A 66 14.43 -4.35 -2.63
CA GLY A 66 15.27 -3.16 -2.56
C GLY A 66 14.51 -1.89 -2.91
N ILE A 67 15.26 -0.84 -3.18
CA ILE A 67 14.76 0.41 -3.72
C ILE A 67 15.33 0.63 -5.12
N ALA A 68 14.43 0.89 -6.10
CA ALA A 68 14.82 1.08 -7.49
C ALA A 68 15.28 2.52 -7.72
N ALA A 69 16.49 2.71 -8.27
CA ALA A 69 16.96 4.02 -8.73
C ALA A 69 18.10 3.85 -9.76
N ALA A 70 18.12 4.70 -10.79
CA ALA A 70 19.18 4.72 -11.79
C ALA A 70 20.46 5.36 -11.20
N LEU A 71 21.23 4.59 -10.43
CA LEU A 71 22.45 5.03 -9.76
C LEU A 71 23.73 4.70 -10.55
N ASP A 72 23.70 3.65 -11.39
CA ASP A 72 24.82 3.25 -12.24
C ASP A 72 24.89 4.17 -13.47
N PRO A 73 26.09 4.64 -13.90
CA PRO A 73 26.27 5.41 -15.14
C PRO A 73 25.80 4.69 -16.43
N LYS A 74 25.63 3.37 -16.39
CA LYS A 74 25.11 2.56 -17.51
C LYS A 74 23.59 2.49 -17.57
N ASP A 75 22.91 2.99 -16.54
CA ASP A 75 21.47 3.11 -16.48
C ASP A 75 21.05 4.58 -16.62
N SER A 76 19.77 4.83 -16.85
CA SER A 76 19.24 6.19 -16.95
C SER A 76 17.80 6.27 -16.40
N PRO A 77 17.36 7.47 -15.97
CA PRO A 77 15.95 7.71 -15.67
C PRO A 77 15.01 7.31 -16.81
N ASP A 78 15.41 7.51 -18.08
CA ASP A 78 14.58 7.16 -19.24
C ASP A 78 14.40 5.64 -19.41
N GLU A 79 15.42 4.83 -19.08
CA GLU A 79 15.29 3.37 -19.08
C GLU A 79 14.40 2.90 -17.92
N HIS A 80 14.51 3.51 -16.73
CA HIS A 80 13.64 3.24 -15.61
C HIS A 80 12.18 3.68 -15.88
N LEU A 81 12.00 4.84 -16.55
CA LEU A 81 10.68 5.30 -17.02
C LEU A 81 10.01 4.25 -17.90
N ARG A 82 10.73 3.76 -18.93
CA ARG A 82 10.20 2.75 -19.85
C ARG A 82 9.77 1.46 -19.14
N ASP A 83 10.60 0.94 -18.26
CA ASP A 83 10.28 -0.27 -17.49
C ASP A 83 9.03 -0.06 -16.64
N THR A 84 8.90 1.10 -15.99
CA THR A 84 7.75 1.44 -15.17
C THR A 84 6.46 1.56 -16.00
N LEU A 85 6.51 2.24 -17.15
CA LEU A 85 5.36 2.39 -18.04
C LEU A 85 4.89 1.04 -18.62
N VAL A 86 5.83 0.15 -18.96
CA VAL A 86 5.51 -1.21 -19.43
C VAL A 86 4.82 -2.00 -18.33
N ALA A 87 5.34 -1.97 -17.10
CA ALA A 87 4.77 -2.70 -15.97
C ALA A 87 3.36 -2.19 -15.60
N GLY A 88 3.09 -0.89 -15.74
CA GLY A 88 1.80 -0.27 -15.42
C GLY A 88 0.71 -0.46 -16.48
N VAL A 89 1.01 -1.20 -17.55
CA VAL A 89 0.04 -1.70 -18.57
C VAL A 89 -0.82 -0.58 -19.18
N GLY A 90 -0.19 0.58 -19.45
CA GLY A 90 -0.81 1.72 -20.14
C GLY A 90 -1.61 2.67 -19.25
N LEU A 91 -1.64 2.48 -17.94
CA LEU A 91 -2.35 3.35 -16.99
C LEU A 91 -1.44 4.17 -16.07
N CYS A 92 -0.13 4.22 -16.34
CA CYS A 92 0.73 5.17 -15.61
C CYS A 92 0.52 6.60 -16.09
N ASP A 93 0.55 7.56 -15.17
CA ASP A 93 0.77 8.96 -15.49
C ASP A 93 2.26 9.16 -15.81
N VAL A 94 2.54 9.52 -17.07
CA VAL A 94 3.92 9.71 -17.55
C VAL A 94 4.66 10.78 -16.76
N ASN A 95 3.97 11.86 -16.34
CA ASN A 95 4.59 12.94 -15.56
C ASN A 95 4.93 12.47 -14.15
N ALA A 96 4.05 11.68 -13.52
CA ALA A 96 4.30 11.11 -12.19
C ALA A 96 5.49 10.13 -12.23
N VAL A 97 5.54 9.26 -13.23
CA VAL A 97 6.69 8.34 -13.41
C VAL A 97 7.97 9.12 -13.73
N THR A 98 7.91 10.17 -14.58
CA THR A 98 9.07 11.02 -14.86
C THR A 98 9.60 11.69 -13.61
N ALA A 99 8.72 12.24 -12.76
CA ALA A 99 9.11 12.81 -11.48
C ALA A 99 9.78 11.76 -10.59
N LEU A 100 9.19 10.58 -10.46
CA LEU A 100 9.74 9.47 -9.68
C LEU A 100 11.17 9.13 -10.10
N VAL A 101 11.39 8.85 -11.38
CA VAL A 101 12.68 8.30 -11.86
C VAL A 101 13.77 9.36 -11.97
N THR A 102 13.37 10.63 -12.18
CA THR A 102 14.32 11.75 -12.28
C THR A 102 14.82 12.20 -10.90
N GLU A 103 13.92 12.28 -9.92
CA GLU A 103 14.25 12.70 -8.56
C GLU A 103 14.80 11.54 -7.72
N GLY A 104 14.42 10.30 -8.05
CA GLY A 104 14.73 9.10 -7.29
C GLY A 104 16.20 8.92 -6.93
N PRO A 105 17.16 9.03 -7.85
CA PRO A 105 18.57 8.90 -7.53
C PRO A 105 19.09 9.88 -6.48
N LEU A 106 18.56 11.13 -6.48
CA LEU A 106 18.88 12.10 -5.44
C LEU A 106 18.32 11.68 -4.09
N ARG A 107 17.05 11.23 -4.05
CA ARG A 107 16.38 10.82 -2.79
C ARG A 107 17.06 9.61 -2.14
N VAL A 108 17.53 8.65 -2.94
CA VAL A 108 18.31 7.52 -2.41
C VAL A 108 19.65 7.98 -1.82
N ARG A 109 20.35 8.94 -2.46
CA ARG A 109 21.58 9.50 -1.90
C ARG A 109 21.35 10.28 -0.60
N GLU A 110 20.24 11.02 -0.49
CA GLU A 110 19.84 11.68 0.74
C GLU A 110 19.56 10.67 1.86
N LEU A 111 18.92 9.53 1.53
CA LEU A 111 18.71 8.45 2.50
C LEU A 111 20.04 7.86 3.01
N VAL A 112 21.03 7.68 2.13
CA VAL A 112 22.40 7.30 2.51
C VAL A 112 23.04 8.36 3.42
N ALA A 113 22.85 9.64 3.11
CA ALA A 113 23.35 10.74 3.95
C ALA A 113 22.68 10.81 5.32
N LEU A 114 21.43 10.35 5.43
CA LEU A 114 20.72 10.17 6.71
C LEU A 114 21.24 8.97 7.52
N GLY A 115 22.06 8.10 6.93
CA GLY A 115 22.69 6.97 7.62
C GLY A 115 22.17 5.60 7.20
N ALA A 116 21.48 5.47 6.07
CA ALA A 116 21.11 4.16 5.52
C ALA A 116 22.35 3.47 4.91
N GLU A 117 22.58 2.22 5.31
CA GLU A 117 23.71 1.40 4.92
C GLU A 117 23.28 0.36 3.88
N PHE A 118 23.44 0.69 2.59
CA PHE A 118 23.25 -0.25 1.50
C PHE A 118 24.48 -1.12 1.30
N ASP A 119 24.28 -2.34 0.81
CA ASP A 119 25.35 -3.27 0.44
C ASP A 119 26.24 -2.62 -0.63
N ARG A 120 27.56 -2.85 -0.53
CA ARG A 120 28.55 -2.25 -1.41
C ARG A 120 29.42 -3.31 -2.08
N ASP A 121 29.87 -3.00 -3.26
CA ASP A 121 30.86 -3.79 -3.98
C ASP A 121 32.28 -3.59 -3.43
N SER A 122 33.25 -4.27 -4.03
CA SER A 122 34.68 -4.16 -3.64
C SER A 122 35.31 -2.78 -3.94
N ALA A 123 34.66 -1.95 -4.75
CA ALA A 123 35.08 -0.58 -5.04
C ALA A 123 34.43 0.44 -4.07
N GLY A 124 33.51 -0.01 -3.21
CA GLY A 124 32.78 0.83 -2.27
C GLY A 124 31.52 1.48 -2.87
N GLU A 125 31.15 1.15 -4.10
CA GLU A 125 29.92 1.63 -4.74
C GLU A 125 28.71 0.81 -4.26
N ILE A 126 27.51 1.38 -4.31
CA ILE A 126 26.27 0.67 -3.94
C ILE A 126 26.09 -0.52 -4.88
N LEU A 127 25.96 -1.71 -4.30
CA LEU A 127 25.70 -2.93 -5.05
C LEU A 127 24.27 -2.92 -5.59
N LEU A 128 24.13 -3.05 -6.90
CA LEU A 128 22.85 -3.05 -7.59
C LEU A 128 22.53 -4.44 -8.13
N THR A 129 21.28 -4.83 -8.00
CA THR A 129 20.74 -6.09 -8.52
C THR A 129 19.53 -5.84 -9.43
N ARG A 130 18.98 -6.91 -9.99
CA ARG A 130 17.84 -6.87 -10.89
C ARG A 130 16.65 -7.63 -10.27
N GLU A 131 15.46 -7.05 -10.42
CA GLU A 131 14.19 -7.74 -10.13
C GLU A 131 13.33 -7.83 -11.40
N GLY A 132 12.26 -8.61 -11.34
CA GLY A 132 11.36 -8.82 -12.47
C GLY A 132 10.77 -7.52 -13.03
N GLY A 133 10.70 -7.44 -14.36
CA GLY A 133 10.27 -6.25 -15.09
C GLY A 133 11.32 -5.18 -15.30
N HIS A 134 12.48 -5.26 -14.64
CA HIS A 134 13.60 -4.35 -14.89
C HIS A 134 14.56 -4.89 -15.96
N HIS A 135 15.01 -4.03 -16.86
CA HIS A 135 16.01 -4.38 -17.88
C HIS A 135 17.44 -4.01 -17.46
N ARG A 136 17.61 -3.31 -16.32
CA ARG A 136 18.91 -2.91 -15.76
C ARG A 136 19.03 -3.30 -14.29
N ASP A 137 20.26 -3.43 -13.82
CA ASP A 137 20.56 -3.59 -12.41
C ASP A 137 20.47 -2.21 -11.75
N ARG A 138 19.36 -1.93 -11.05
CA ARG A 138 19.09 -0.64 -10.41
C ARG A 138 18.50 -0.78 -9.01
N ILE A 139 18.43 -1.99 -8.49
CA ILE A 139 17.84 -2.25 -7.17
C ILE A 139 18.95 -2.21 -6.13
N ALA A 140 18.99 -1.14 -5.34
CA ALA A 140 19.85 -1.04 -4.17
C ALA A 140 19.23 -1.84 -3.02
N HIS A 141 20.03 -2.68 -2.35
CA HIS A 141 19.58 -3.52 -1.24
C HIS A 141 20.53 -3.43 -0.05
N ALA A 142 20.07 -3.83 1.12
CA ALA A 142 20.82 -3.83 2.36
C ALA A 142 20.67 -5.17 3.09
N GLY A 143 21.78 -5.68 3.64
CA GLY A 143 21.83 -6.94 4.39
C GLY A 143 21.30 -8.14 3.58
N GLY A 144 21.50 -8.14 2.27
CA GLY A 144 20.99 -9.15 1.34
C GLY A 144 19.50 -9.00 1.04
N ASP A 145 18.63 -9.21 2.03
CA ASP A 145 17.17 -9.20 1.91
C ASP A 145 16.46 -8.46 3.06
N ALA A 146 17.12 -7.44 3.64
CA ALA A 146 16.62 -6.68 4.79
C ALA A 146 16.53 -5.17 4.53
N THR A 147 16.38 -4.75 3.28
CA THR A 147 16.43 -3.35 2.84
C THR A 147 15.46 -2.46 3.59
N GLY A 148 14.22 -2.90 3.74
CA GLY A 148 13.20 -2.10 4.44
C GLY A 148 13.50 -1.91 5.92
N ARG A 149 14.09 -2.90 6.57
CA ARG A 149 14.52 -2.79 7.98
C ARG A 149 15.62 -1.76 8.14
N GLU A 150 16.59 -1.74 7.23
CA GLU A 150 17.67 -0.76 7.23
C GLU A 150 17.17 0.66 6.97
N ILE A 151 16.29 0.84 6.01
CA ILE A 151 15.68 2.13 5.73
C ILE A 151 14.89 2.64 6.94
N SER A 152 14.07 1.77 7.56
CA SER A 152 13.32 2.13 8.77
C SER A 152 14.25 2.53 9.91
N ARG A 153 15.34 1.76 10.14
CA ARG A 153 16.36 2.07 11.15
C ARG A 153 16.94 3.48 10.95
N ALA A 154 17.40 3.77 9.72
CA ALA A 154 18.04 5.03 9.40
C ALA A 154 17.10 6.24 9.59
N LEU A 155 15.83 6.11 9.15
CA LEU A 155 14.84 7.18 9.32
C LEU A 155 14.42 7.37 10.78
N ILE A 156 14.25 6.29 11.55
CA ILE A 156 13.92 6.36 12.97
C ILE A 156 15.09 6.99 13.76
N GLU A 157 16.33 6.62 13.44
CA GLU A 157 17.51 7.28 14.05
C GLU A 157 17.61 8.76 13.65
N ALA A 158 17.25 9.11 12.40
CA ALA A 158 17.18 10.51 12.03
C ALA A 158 16.12 11.28 12.84
N LEU A 159 14.97 10.66 13.09
CA LEU A 159 13.92 11.21 13.95
C LEU A 159 14.41 11.36 15.41
N HIS A 160 15.09 10.35 15.96
CA HIS A 160 15.65 10.42 17.32
C HIS A 160 16.71 11.53 17.46
N ARG A 161 17.48 11.85 16.41
CA ARG A 161 18.43 12.97 16.46
C ARG A 161 17.77 14.36 16.65
N VAL A 162 16.47 14.44 16.33
CA VAL A 162 15.68 15.67 16.50
C VAL A 162 14.59 15.53 17.58
N GLN A 163 14.66 14.51 18.44
CA GLN A 163 13.64 14.24 19.47
C GLN A 163 13.48 15.37 20.50
N ASP A 164 14.55 16.15 20.75
CA ASP A 164 14.53 17.28 21.66
C ASP A 164 14.06 18.59 21.00
N ASP A 165 13.77 18.57 19.69
CA ASP A 165 13.22 19.70 18.97
C ASP A 165 11.72 19.84 19.29
N PRO A 166 11.29 20.96 19.92
CA PRO A 166 9.88 21.12 20.28
C PRO A 166 8.94 21.25 19.09
N GLY A 167 9.48 21.45 17.89
CA GLY A 167 8.71 21.54 16.64
C GLY A 167 8.35 20.21 16.02
N ILE A 168 8.80 19.06 16.55
CA ILE A 168 8.35 17.75 16.12
C ILE A 168 7.87 16.93 17.31
N GLN A 169 6.67 16.40 17.21
CA GLN A 169 6.07 15.54 18.22
C GLN A 169 5.69 14.19 17.59
N VAL A 170 5.89 13.11 18.33
CA VAL A 170 5.50 11.75 17.91
C VAL A 170 4.45 11.25 18.88
N MET A 171 3.38 10.71 18.32
CA MET A 171 2.29 10.07 19.05
C MET A 171 2.18 8.63 18.57
N GLU A 172 2.73 7.70 19.35
CA GLU A 172 2.62 6.26 19.13
C GLU A 172 1.33 5.70 19.75
N HIS A 173 0.96 4.48 19.39
CA HIS A 173 -0.27 3.82 19.85
C HIS A 173 -1.52 4.67 19.63
N ALA A 174 -1.56 5.38 18.49
CA ALA A 174 -2.57 6.37 18.18
C ALA A 174 -3.23 6.06 16.82
N LEU A 175 -4.47 5.56 16.86
CA LEU A 175 -5.27 5.29 15.68
C LEU A 175 -6.04 6.56 15.27
N VAL A 176 -5.83 7.03 14.05
CA VAL A 176 -6.68 8.08 13.46
C VAL A 176 -8.01 7.45 13.04
N VAL A 177 -9.11 7.99 13.59
CA VAL A 177 -10.47 7.49 13.37
C VAL A 177 -11.10 8.14 12.15
N ASP A 178 -11.02 9.48 12.05
CA ASP A 178 -11.56 10.26 10.94
C ASP A 178 -10.84 11.60 10.74
N LEU A 179 -11.06 12.21 9.56
CA LEU A 179 -10.62 13.57 9.24
C LEU A 179 -11.60 14.60 9.82
N LEU A 180 -11.07 15.68 10.35
CA LEU A 180 -11.82 16.86 10.73
C LEU A 180 -11.88 17.84 9.55
N GLN A 181 -13.07 18.34 9.25
CA GLN A 181 -13.29 19.33 8.18
C GLN A 181 -13.95 20.57 8.74
N GLY A 182 -13.51 21.73 8.25
CA GLY A 182 -14.11 23.02 8.57
C GLY A 182 -15.37 23.29 7.76
N THR A 183 -15.94 24.48 7.94
CA THR A 183 -17.14 24.93 7.22
C THR A 183 -16.91 25.12 5.72
N SER A 184 -15.67 25.35 5.30
CA SER A 184 -15.27 25.43 3.89
C SER A 184 -15.21 24.04 3.21
N GLY A 185 -15.25 22.94 3.98
CA GLY A 185 -15.01 21.59 3.54
C GLY A 185 -13.52 21.20 3.55
N ARG A 186 -12.62 22.14 3.87
CA ARG A 186 -11.19 21.85 3.98
C ARG A 186 -10.89 20.95 5.17
N VAL A 187 -9.92 20.04 5.00
CA VAL A 187 -9.40 19.22 6.08
C VAL A 187 -8.56 20.10 7.01
N CYS A 188 -8.88 20.07 8.31
CA CYS A 188 -8.28 20.92 9.33
C CYS A 188 -7.84 20.13 10.59
N GLY A 189 -7.69 18.81 10.47
CA GLY A 189 -7.20 17.96 11.55
C GLY A 189 -7.73 16.53 11.46
N VAL A 190 -7.56 15.81 12.56
CA VAL A 190 -7.99 14.41 12.70
C VAL A 190 -8.62 14.15 14.08
N THR A 191 -9.56 13.22 14.14
CA THR A 191 -9.96 12.57 15.39
C THR A 191 -9.00 11.39 15.59
N VAL A 192 -8.43 11.27 16.78
CA VAL A 192 -7.43 10.25 17.10
C VAL A 192 -7.78 9.54 18.40
N HIS A 193 -7.58 8.23 18.45
CA HIS A 193 -7.70 7.44 19.67
C HIS A 193 -6.32 6.97 20.12
N VAL A 194 -5.93 7.36 21.33
CA VAL A 194 -4.65 6.97 21.95
C VAL A 194 -4.92 5.85 22.97
N ILE A 195 -4.09 4.83 22.93
CA ILE A 195 -4.20 3.67 23.83
C ILE A 195 -3.29 3.90 25.04
N GLY A 196 -3.82 4.59 26.05
CA GLY A 196 -3.43 4.59 27.47
C GLY A 196 -1.95 4.66 27.89
N GLU A 197 -1.03 5.03 27.00
CA GLU A 197 0.39 5.16 27.34
C GLU A 197 0.81 6.62 27.21
N GLY A 198 0.95 7.32 28.32
CA GLY A 198 1.45 8.70 28.34
C GLY A 198 0.53 9.71 29.03
N GLN A 199 0.62 10.98 28.59
CA GLN A 199 -0.13 12.08 29.21
C GLN A 199 -1.58 12.21 28.72
N VAL A 200 -1.90 11.65 27.55
CA VAL A 200 -3.22 11.67 26.95
C VAL A 200 -3.69 10.25 26.61
N ASP A 201 -4.98 10.02 26.74
CA ASP A 201 -5.63 8.73 26.61
C ASP A 201 -7.01 8.90 25.96
N GLY A 202 -7.52 7.83 25.35
CA GLY A 202 -8.83 7.82 24.72
C GLY A 202 -8.92 8.68 23.46
N VAL A 203 -10.13 9.12 23.11
CA VAL A 203 -10.39 9.90 21.90
C VAL A 203 -10.06 11.37 22.12
N GLY A 204 -9.30 11.95 21.21
CA GLY A 204 -8.97 13.36 21.13
C GLY A 204 -9.12 13.93 19.73
N ALA A 205 -8.92 15.24 19.62
CA ALA A 205 -8.87 15.98 18.35
C ALA A 205 -7.53 16.65 18.18
N ALA A 206 -6.83 16.33 17.09
CA ALA A 206 -5.61 17.04 16.69
C ALA A 206 -5.92 17.96 15.52
N HIS A 207 -5.68 19.26 15.69
CA HIS A 207 -5.98 20.29 14.70
C HIS A 207 -4.71 20.62 13.90
N ALA A 208 -4.87 20.86 12.60
CA ALA A 208 -3.76 21.25 11.73
C ALA A 208 -4.26 22.08 10.54
N ARG A 209 -3.31 22.77 9.90
CA ARG A 209 -3.55 23.49 8.64
C ARG A 209 -3.49 22.56 7.44
N ALA A 210 -2.75 21.44 7.56
CA ALA A 210 -2.68 20.37 6.58
C ALA A 210 -2.53 18.99 7.26
N VAL A 211 -3.06 17.94 6.60
CA VAL A 211 -2.92 16.55 7.02
C VAL A 211 -2.30 15.76 5.86
N VAL A 212 -1.27 14.96 6.16
CA VAL A 212 -0.60 14.06 5.22
C VAL A 212 -0.90 12.63 5.62
N LEU A 213 -1.62 11.89 4.77
CA LEU A 213 -1.83 10.45 4.93
C LEU A 213 -0.64 9.68 4.34
N ALA A 214 0.00 8.87 5.17
CA ALA A 214 1.11 7.98 4.81
C ALA A 214 0.92 6.60 5.48
N THR A 215 -0.33 6.15 5.58
CA THR A 215 -0.81 5.04 6.40
C THR A 215 -0.56 3.66 5.79
N GLY A 216 0.04 3.58 4.61
CA GLY A 216 0.23 2.32 3.89
C GLY A 216 -1.06 1.79 3.26
N GLY A 217 -1.05 0.50 2.92
CA GLY A 217 -2.09 -0.15 2.14
C GLY A 217 -3.19 -0.83 2.93
N LEU A 218 -3.90 -1.73 2.24
CA LEU A 218 -5.11 -2.42 2.71
C LEU A 218 -4.94 -3.96 2.79
N GLY A 219 -3.71 -4.46 3.01
CA GLY A 219 -3.42 -5.90 2.90
C GLY A 219 -4.29 -6.79 3.78
N GLN A 220 -4.65 -6.31 4.94
CA GLN A 220 -5.52 -7.03 5.89
C GLN A 220 -6.99 -7.12 5.43
N LEU A 221 -7.33 -6.63 4.24
CA LEU A 221 -8.62 -6.85 3.57
C LEU A 221 -8.75 -8.30 3.04
N TYR A 222 -7.64 -9.02 2.91
CA TYR A 222 -7.58 -10.39 2.39
C TYR A 222 -7.15 -11.37 3.47
N SER A 223 -7.55 -12.64 3.36
CA SER A 223 -7.22 -13.69 4.33
C SER A 223 -5.71 -13.92 4.44
N ALA A 224 -5.00 -13.91 3.31
CA ALA A 224 -3.55 -14.03 3.26
C ALA A 224 -2.92 -12.79 2.61
N THR A 225 -1.92 -12.23 3.27
CA THR A 225 -1.21 -11.03 2.81
C THR A 225 0.24 -11.06 3.26
N THR A 226 1.11 -10.34 2.55
CA THR A 226 2.49 -10.09 3.01
C THR A 226 2.60 -8.87 3.93
N ASN A 227 1.50 -8.13 4.11
CA ASN A 227 1.47 -6.90 4.88
C ASN A 227 1.25 -7.17 6.38
N PRO A 228 1.87 -6.37 7.26
CA PRO A 228 1.70 -6.50 8.71
C PRO A 228 0.24 -6.25 9.14
N SER A 229 -0.07 -6.65 10.36
CA SER A 229 -1.42 -6.55 10.95
C SER A 229 -1.98 -5.13 10.96
N VAL A 230 -1.11 -4.12 10.94
CA VAL A 230 -1.48 -2.70 10.94
C VAL A 230 -1.99 -2.19 9.59
N SER A 231 -1.83 -2.95 8.50
CA SER A 231 -2.21 -2.54 7.13
C SER A 231 -3.71 -2.78 6.86
N THR A 232 -4.56 -2.07 7.57
CA THR A 232 -6.03 -2.21 7.57
C THR A 232 -6.76 -1.19 6.69
N GLY A 233 -6.03 -0.46 5.83
CA GLY A 233 -6.63 0.49 4.89
C GLY A 233 -7.21 1.76 5.52
N ASP A 234 -6.90 2.04 6.79
CA ASP A 234 -7.54 3.12 7.54
C ASP A 234 -7.47 4.47 6.82
N GLY A 235 -6.29 4.86 6.30
CA GLY A 235 -6.14 6.13 5.59
C GLY A 235 -6.98 6.24 4.33
N MET A 236 -7.15 5.14 3.58
CA MET A 236 -8.04 5.11 2.42
C MET A 236 -9.51 5.25 2.85
N ALA A 237 -9.93 4.53 3.90
CA ALA A 237 -11.30 4.57 4.40
C ALA A 237 -11.68 5.95 4.94
N ILE A 238 -10.83 6.59 5.75
CA ILE A 238 -11.10 7.93 6.29
C ILE A 238 -11.13 9.00 5.21
N ALA A 239 -10.24 8.91 4.19
CA ALA A 239 -10.24 9.80 3.05
C ALA A 239 -11.53 9.66 2.21
N LEU A 240 -11.96 8.43 1.94
CA LEU A 240 -13.21 8.13 1.24
C LEU A 240 -14.43 8.67 1.99
N ARG A 241 -14.53 8.43 3.31
CA ARG A 241 -15.63 8.98 4.14
C ARG A 241 -15.66 10.50 4.14
N ALA A 242 -14.50 11.13 4.13
CA ALA A 242 -14.40 12.58 4.04
C ALA A 242 -14.82 13.15 2.66
N GLY A 243 -14.96 12.28 1.64
CA GLY A 243 -15.35 12.66 0.28
C GLY A 243 -14.15 12.88 -0.66
N ALA A 244 -12.96 12.41 -0.31
CA ALA A 244 -11.84 12.40 -1.24
C ALA A 244 -12.10 11.45 -2.41
N VAL A 245 -11.59 11.80 -3.59
CA VAL A 245 -11.62 10.92 -4.76
C VAL A 245 -10.64 9.79 -4.57
N MET A 246 -11.13 8.56 -4.65
CA MET A 246 -10.33 7.34 -4.75
C MET A 246 -10.18 6.95 -6.20
N SER A 247 -9.02 6.47 -6.62
CA SER A 247 -8.79 5.98 -8.00
C SER A 247 -8.18 4.59 -8.00
N ASP A 248 -8.56 3.81 -9.02
CA ASP A 248 -7.90 2.56 -9.40
C ASP A 248 -7.87 1.48 -8.31
N LEU A 249 -8.86 1.48 -7.39
CA LEU A 249 -8.93 0.54 -6.26
C LEU A 249 -8.99 -0.93 -6.69
N GLU A 250 -9.43 -1.23 -7.90
CA GLU A 250 -9.49 -2.57 -8.46
C GLU A 250 -8.12 -3.20 -8.72
N PHE A 251 -7.05 -2.39 -8.81
CA PHE A 251 -5.69 -2.87 -9.09
C PHE A 251 -4.96 -3.26 -7.82
N VAL A 252 -5.21 -4.48 -7.37
CA VAL A 252 -4.52 -5.12 -6.24
C VAL A 252 -3.51 -6.11 -6.77
N GLN A 253 -2.24 -5.91 -6.43
CA GLN A 253 -1.14 -6.81 -6.79
C GLN A 253 -1.04 -7.95 -5.77
N PHE A 254 -1.06 -9.19 -6.26
CA PHE A 254 -0.77 -10.38 -5.47
C PHE A 254 0.67 -10.82 -5.72
N HIS A 255 1.43 -11.07 -4.64
CA HIS A 255 2.77 -11.64 -4.77
C HIS A 255 2.68 -13.14 -5.01
N PRO A 256 3.33 -13.66 -6.06
CA PRO A 256 3.17 -15.07 -6.46
C PRO A 256 3.76 -16.07 -5.47
N THR A 257 4.85 -15.73 -4.79
CA THR A 257 5.60 -16.64 -3.93
C THR A 257 5.53 -16.22 -2.46
N VAL A 258 4.37 -16.44 -1.84
CA VAL A 258 4.15 -16.29 -0.40
C VAL A 258 4.03 -17.69 0.20
N LEU A 259 4.68 -17.94 1.35
CA LEU A 259 4.65 -19.24 2.01
C LEU A 259 3.20 -19.65 2.29
N TRP A 260 2.81 -20.81 1.80
CA TRP A 260 1.50 -21.38 2.06
C TRP A 260 1.53 -22.19 3.37
N LEU A 261 0.75 -21.77 4.35
CA LEU A 261 0.68 -22.38 5.68
C LEU A 261 -0.64 -23.14 5.92
N GLY A 262 -1.35 -23.49 4.85
CA GLY A 262 -2.63 -24.21 4.91
C GLY A 262 -3.84 -23.29 4.82
N GLU A 263 -5.02 -23.89 4.58
CA GLU A 263 -6.31 -23.18 4.41
C GLU A 263 -6.72 -22.33 5.62
N GLY A 264 -6.27 -22.70 6.82
CA GLY A 264 -6.58 -21.98 8.07
C GLY A 264 -5.68 -20.77 8.34
N ALA A 265 -4.64 -20.56 7.54
CA ALA A 265 -3.72 -19.44 7.72
C ALA A 265 -4.41 -18.12 7.39
N ASN A 266 -4.24 -17.12 8.27
CA ASN A 266 -4.87 -15.82 8.14
C ASN A 266 -3.90 -14.69 8.54
N GLY A 267 -4.03 -13.54 7.88
CA GLY A 267 -3.20 -12.37 8.12
C GLY A 267 -1.85 -12.43 7.41
N GLN A 268 -0.82 -11.89 8.04
CA GLN A 268 0.52 -11.81 7.45
C GLN A 268 1.15 -13.19 7.27
N GLN A 269 1.60 -13.46 6.04
CA GLN A 269 2.31 -14.68 5.67
C GLN A 269 3.75 -14.34 5.23
N PRO A 270 4.74 -15.24 5.46
CA PRO A 270 6.11 -15.00 5.06
C PRO A 270 6.26 -14.81 3.55
N LEU A 271 6.85 -13.70 3.17
CA LEU A 271 7.18 -13.40 1.78
C LEU A 271 8.47 -14.15 1.38
N ILE A 272 8.45 -14.81 0.22
CA ILE A 272 9.66 -15.26 -0.46
C ILE A 272 9.89 -14.34 -1.64
N SER A 273 10.81 -13.41 -1.49
CA SER A 273 11.08 -12.34 -2.45
C SER A 273 11.29 -12.87 -3.86
N GLU A 274 10.90 -12.07 -4.84
CA GLU A 274 11.17 -12.30 -6.26
C GLU A 274 12.66 -12.46 -6.56
N ALA A 275 13.53 -11.86 -5.76
CA ALA A 275 14.98 -11.99 -5.88
C ALA A 275 15.45 -13.46 -5.85
N VAL A 276 14.75 -14.35 -5.12
CA VAL A 276 15.06 -15.79 -5.10
C VAL A 276 14.87 -16.42 -6.48
N ARG A 277 13.81 -16.04 -7.21
CA ARG A 277 13.61 -16.43 -8.61
C ARG A 277 14.60 -15.74 -9.54
N GLY A 278 14.98 -14.50 -9.23
CA GLY A 278 16.04 -13.76 -9.92
C GLY A 278 17.40 -14.47 -9.89
N GLU A 279 17.72 -15.13 -8.78
CA GLU A 279 18.94 -15.94 -8.63
C GLU A 279 18.80 -17.36 -9.23
N GLY A 280 17.64 -17.70 -9.83
CA GLY A 280 17.47 -18.93 -10.58
C GLY A 280 16.50 -19.96 -10.00
N ALA A 281 15.87 -19.72 -8.86
CA ALA A 281 14.82 -20.60 -8.36
C ALA A 281 13.61 -20.61 -9.33
N PHE A 282 12.88 -21.71 -9.38
CA PHE A 282 11.77 -21.89 -10.30
C PHE A 282 10.55 -22.55 -9.63
N LEU A 283 9.39 -22.39 -10.26
CA LEU A 283 8.12 -22.93 -9.80
C LEU A 283 7.86 -24.30 -10.40
N VAL A 284 7.42 -25.23 -9.53
CA VAL A 284 6.92 -26.54 -9.91
C VAL A 284 5.55 -26.78 -9.28
N ASP A 285 4.72 -27.58 -9.91
CA ASP A 285 3.46 -28.03 -9.31
C ASP A 285 3.69 -29.12 -8.26
N VAL A 286 2.63 -29.60 -7.65
CA VAL A 286 2.68 -30.68 -6.64
C VAL A 286 3.18 -32.01 -7.17
N ASN A 287 3.26 -32.20 -8.50
CA ASN A 287 3.83 -33.38 -9.16
C ASN A 287 5.31 -33.18 -9.53
N GLY A 288 5.88 -31.99 -9.27
CA GLY A 288 7.27 -31.64 -9.59
C GLY A 288 7.47 -31.14 -11.02
N GLU A 289 6.40 -30.82 -11.76
CA GLU A 289 6.48 -30.34 -13.14
C GLU A 289 6.63 -28.81 -13.19
N ARG A 290 7.63 -28.31 -13.94
CA ARG A 290 7.77 -26.89 -14.24
C ARG A 290 6.73 -26.46 -15.27
N PHE A 291 5.97 -25.39 -14.97
CA PHE A 291 4.88 -24.90 -15.82
C PHE A 291 5.15 -23.51 -16.44
N MET A 292 5.93 -22.65 -15.80
CA MET A 292 6.16 -21.27 -16.25
C MET A 292 6.79 -21.12 -17.65
N PRO A 293 7.73 -22.00 -18.10
CA PRO A 293 8.28 -21.93 -19.46
C PRO A 293 7.25 -22.07 -20.59
N ALA A 294 6.13 -22.73 -20.33
CA ALA A 294 5.02 -22.85 -21.30
C ALA A 294 4.08 -21.63 -21.29
N VAL A 295 4.16 -20.77 -20.27
CA VAL A 295 3.26 -19.64 -20.07
C VAL A 295 3.84 -18.33 -20.63
N HIS A 296 5.15 -18.09 -20.43
CA HIS A 296 5.77 -16.82 -20.80
C HIS A 296 7.24 -17.01 -21.16
N GLU A 297 7.76 -16.19 -22.10
CA GLU A 297 9.17 -16.25 -22.56
C GLU A 297 10.20 -16.01 -21.43
N LEU A 298 9.86 -15.15 -20.45
CA LEU A 298 10.69 -14.90 -19.26
C LEU A 298 10.49 -15.98 -18.18
N ALA A 299 9.65 -16.97 -18.42
CA ALA A 299 9.32 -18.07 -17.49
C ALA A 299 9.05 -17.55 -16.06
N ASP A 300 9.81 -18.00 -15.09
CA ASP A 300 9.65 -17.67 -13.66
C ASP A 300 9.96 -16.20 -13.31
N LEU A 301 10.54 -15.44 -14.25
CA LEU A 301 10.80 -13.99 -14.16
C LEU A 301 9.77 -13.13 -14.90
N ALA A 302 8.66 -13.72 -15.35
CA ALA A 302 7.54 -12.96 -15.91
C ALA A 302 6.98 -11.96 -14.88
N PRO A 303 6.26 -10.91 -15.30
CA PRO A 303 5.57 -9.99 -14.39
C PRO A 303 4.70 -10.71 -13.36
N ARG A 304 4.58 -10.14 -12.16
CA ARG A 304 3.91 -10.77 -11.00
C ARG A 304 2.47 -11.19 -11.27
N ASP A 305 1.73 -10.39 -12.02
CA ASP A 305 0.36 -10.68 -12.43
C ASP A 305 0.28 -11.93 -13.32
N VAL A 306 1.25 -12.08 -14.26
CA VAL A 306 1.36 -13.27 -15.12
C VAL A 306 1.68 -14.52 -14.28
N VAL A 307 2.66 -14.43 -13.38
CA VAL A 307 3.06 -15.56 -12.53
C VAL A 307 1.94 -15.96 -11.58
N SER A 308 1.31 -14.99 -10.90
CA SER A 308 0.19 -15.27 -9.98
C SER A 308 -1.00 -15.94 -10.69
N ARG A 309 -1.34 -15.47 -11.89
CA ARG A 309 -2.37 -16.09 -12.74
C ARG A 309 -2.01 -17.53 -13.11
N ALA A 310 -0.78 -17.77 -13.52
CA ALA A 310 -0.30 -19.11 -13.89
C ALA A 310 -0.33 -20.07 -12.70
N ILE A 311 0.05 -19.62 -11.51
CA ILE A 311 -0.04 -20.41 -10.28
C ILE A 311 -1.49 -20.80 -10.01
N VAL A 312 -2.43 -19.85 -10.01
CA VAL A 312 -3.85 -20.14 -9.76
C VAL A 312 -4.43 -21.09 -10.80
N ALA A 313 -4.06 -20.93 -12.08
CA ALA A 313 -4.45 -21.87 -13.12
C ALA A 313 -3.92 -23.29 -12.84
N ARG A 314 -2.62 -23.40 -12.49
CA ARG A 314 -2.00 -24.69 -12.21
C ARG A 314 -2.55 -25.37 -10.95
N MET A 315 -2.86 -24.59 -9.91
CA MET A 315 -3.54 -25.06 -8.69
C MET A 315 -4.89 -25.69 -9.03
N ARG A 316 -5.68 -25.02 -9.88
CA ARG A 316 -6.98 -25.54 -10.35
C ARG A 316 -6.85 -26.83 -11.18
N GLU A 317 -5.87 -26.89 -12.08
CA GLU A 317 -5.60 -28.05 -12.91
C GLU A 317 -5.18 -29.28 -12.08
N THR A 318 -4.38 -29.06 -11.04
CA THR A 318 -3.86 -30.15 -10.18
C THR A 318 -4.78 -30.46 -8.99
N GLY A 319 -5.81 -29.66 -8.74
CA GLY A 319 -6.67 -29.76 -7.55
C GLY A 319 -5.92 -29.50 -6.24
N SER A 320 -4.90 -28.63 -6.27
CA SER A 320 -4.08 -28.28 -5.13
C SER A 320 -4.27 -26.82 -4.73
N ASP A 321 -4.06 -26.49 -3.45
CA ASP A 321 -4.14 -25.13 -2.91
C ASP A 321 -2.82 -24.38 -2.94
N HIS A 322 -1.76 -24.98 -3.46
CA HIS A 322 -0.43 -24.41 -3.60
C HIS A 322 0.35 -25.02 -4.77
N VAL A 323 1.43 -24.35 -5.12
CA VAL A 323 2.54 -24.89 -5.94
C VAL A 323 3.81 -24.87 -5.09
N CYS A 324 4.94 -25.31 -5.63
CA CYS A 324 6.20 -25.32 -4.88
C CYS A 324 7.25 -24.43 -5.55
N LEU A 325 8.05 -23.76 -4.74
CA LEU A 325 9.28 -23.08 -5.15
C LEU A 325 10.47 -24.01 -4.95
N ASP A 326 11.23 -24.26 -6.00
CA ASP A 326 12.47 -25.06 -5.97
C ASP A 326 13.70 -24.17 -6.11
N ALA A 327 14.48 -24.04 -5.05
CA ALA A 327 15.75 -23.32 -5.01
C ALA A 327 16.94 -24.23 -4.64
N ARG A 328 16.71 -25.55 -4.47
CA ARG A 328 17.69 -26.52 -3.93
C ARG A 328 18.99 -26.56 -4.72
N HIS A 329 18.95 -26.34 -6.03
CA HIS A 329 20.13 -26.35 -6.91
C HIS A 329 21.07 -25.15 -6.71
N LEU A 330 20.64 -24.07 -6.02
CA LEU A 330 21.46 -22.91 -5.69
C LEU A 330 22.48 -23.21 -4.59
N GLY A 331 22.20 -24.18 -3.73
CA GLY A 331 23.07 -24.63 -2.65
C GLY A 331 22.99 -23.78 -1.38
N SER A 332 23.12 -24.45 -0.21
CA SER A 332 22.89 -23.85 1.11
C SER A 332 23.78 -22.63 1.39
N ALA A 333 25.09 -22.72 1.11
CA ALA A 333 26.02 -21.62 1.38
C ALA A 333 25.72 -20.34 0.60
N PHE A 334 25.18 -20.45 -0.64
CA PHE A 334 24.75 -19.31 -1.42
C PHE A 334 23.45 -18.74 -0.85
N ILE A 335 22.45 -19.59 -0.62
CA ILE A 335 21.12 -19.19 -0.13
C ILE A 335 21.22 -18.49 1.22
N GLU A 336 21.96 -19.04 2.18
CA GLU A 336 22.14 -18.46 3.52
C GLU A 336 22.86 -17.11 3.50
N ARG A 337 23.81 -16.94 2.61
CA ARG A 337 24.52 -15.65 2.45
C ARG A 337 23.66 -14.59 1.77
N ARG A 338 22.89 -14.99 0.72
CA ARG A 338 22.14 -14.05 -0.11
C ARG A 338 20.77 -13.69 0.46
N PHE A 339 20.12 -14.63 1.18
CA PHE A 339 18.75 -14.50 1.67
C PHE A 339 18.62 -14.88 3.15
N PRO A 340 19.42 -14.26 4.05
CA PRO A 340 19.46 -14.67 5.46
C PRO A 340 18.12 -14.50 6.17
N SER A 341 17.35 -13.44 5.85
CA SER A 341 16.04 -13.18 6.50
C SER A 341 14.97 -14.16 6.00
N ILE A 342 14.96 -14.47 4.70
CA ILE A 342 14.03 -15.47 4.13
C ILE A 342 14.31 -16.84 4.72
N VAL A 343 15.59 -17.25 4.79
CA VAL A 343 15.99 -18.54 5.37
C VAL A 343 15.55 -18.64 6.83
N ALA A 344 15.81 -17.59 7.63
CA ALA A 344 15.40 -17.56 9.03
C ALA A 344 13.88 -17.70 9.17
N SER A 345 13.12 -16.92 8.41
CA SER A 345 11.66 -16.97 8.45
C SER A 345 11.08 -18.32 8.01
N LEU A 346 11.64 -18.94 6.96
CA LEU A 346 11.20 -20.27 6.52
C LEU A 346 11.50 -21.35 7.56
N ARG A 347 12.67 -21.30 8.21
CA ARG A 347 13.05 -22.26 9.27
C ARG A 347 12.15 -22.16 10.49
N GLU A 348 11.66 -20.97 10.85
CA GLU A 348 10.64 -20.79 11.91
C GLU A 348 9.34 -21.54 11.59
N HIS A 349 9.04 -21.76 10.30
CA HIS A 349 7.87 -22.50 9.84
C HIS A 349 8.17 -23.96 9.43
N GLY A 350 9.40 -24.42 9.68
CA GLY A 350 9.80 -25.82 9.46
C GLY A 350 10.28 -26.14 8.05
N PHE A 351 10.61 -25.13 7.22
CA PHE A 351 11.11 -25.31 5.85
C PHE A 351 12.58 -24.86 5.73
N ASP A 352 13.36 -25.58 4.91
CA ASP A 352 14.69 -25.16 4.49
C ASP A 352 14.74 -24.97 2.97
N LEU A 353 14.94 -23.73 2.52
CA LEU A 353 14.95 -23.36 1.11
C LEU A 353 16.02 -24.09 0.27
N ALA A 354 17.08 -24.57 0.92
CA ALA A 354 18.17 -25.30 0.27
C ALA A 354 17.88 -26.81 0.10
N VAL A 355 16.88 -27.34 0.81
CA VAL A 355 16.62 -28.79 0.90
C VAL A 355 15.21 -29.15 0.46
N ASP A 356 14.24 -28.29 0.78
CA ASP A 356 12.82 -28.56 0.59
C ASP A 356 12.27 -27.95 -0.69
N LEU A 357 11.22 -28.55 -1.23
CA LEU A 357 10.25 -27.90 -2.09
C LEU A 357 9.34 -27.05 -1.19
N VAL A 358 9.47 -25.74 -1.28
CA VAL A 358 8.74 -24.81 -0.39
C VAL A 358 7.35 -24.53 -0.95
N PRO A 359 6.25 -24.85 -0.23
CA PRO A 359 4.90 -24.59 -0.70
C PRO A 359 4.62 -23.09 -0.75
N VAL A 360 4.11 -22.61 -1.90
CA VAL A 360 3.81 -21.20 -2.12
C VAL A 360 2.47 -21.02 -2.82
N ALA A 361 1.79 -19.93 -2.47
CA ALA A 361 0.56 -19.49 -3.14
C ALA A 361 0.56 -17.96 -3.27
N PRO A 362 -0.19 -17.40 -4.24
CA PRO A 362 -0.34 -15.95 -4.34
C PRO A 362 -1.10 -15.39 -3.12
N ALA A 363 -0.57 -14.31 -2.55
CA ALA A 363 -1.24 -13.57 -1.48
C ALA A 363 -1.20 -12.06 -1.76
N GLN A 364 -2.14 -11.33 -1.18
CA GLN A 364 -2.18 -9.88 -1.34
C GLN A 364 -0.85 -9.25 -0.90
N HIS A 365 -0.36 -8.28 -1.70
CA HIS A 365 0.95 -7.68 -1.49
C HIS A 365 0.97 -6.16 -1.57
N TYR A 366 0.27 -5.56 -2.55
CA TYR A 366 0.29 -4.12 -2.78
C TYR A 366 -1.01 -3.64 -3.43
N ALA A 367 -1.50 -2.46 -3.03
CA ALA A 367 -2.58 -1.75 -3.70
C ALA A 367 -2.00 -0.65 -4.60
N SER A 368 -2.26 -0.70 -5.91
CA SER A 368 -1.81 0.35 -6.85
C SER A 368 -2.72 1.57 -6.84
N GLY A 369 -3.99 1.37 -6.51
CA GLY A 369 -4.98 2.43 -6.30
C GLY A 369 -5.01 2.95 -4.87
N GLY A 370 -5.75 4.04 -4.65
CA GLY A 370 -5.87 4.70 -3.35
C GLY A 370 -6.44 6.10 -3.45
N VAL A 371 -6.09 6.97 -2.51
CA VAL A 371 -6.44 8.39 -2.54
C VAL A 371 -5.79 9.05 -3.76
N ARG A 372 -6.60 9.55 -4.69
CA ARG A 372 -6.09 10.23 -5.88
C ARG A 372 -5.35 11.50 -5.49
N VAL A 373 -4.12 11.67 -6.00
CA VAL A 373 -3.29 12.84 -5.74
C VAL A 373 -2.69 13.41 -7.03
N ASP A 374 -2.35 14.70 -7.01
CA ASP A 374 -1.58 15.36 -8.05
C ASP A 374 -0.06 15.16 -7.84
N LEU A 375 0.75 15.76 -8.72
CA LEU A 375 2.21 15.69 -8.66
C LEU A 375 2.82 16.30 -7.39
N SER A 376 2.06 17.10 -6.64
CA SER A 376 2.45 17.66 -5.35
C SER A 376 1.91 16.86 -4.16
N GLY A 377 1.25 15.72 -4.41
CA GLY A 377 0.61 14.89 -3.39
C GLY A 377 -0.70 15.47 -2.83
N ARG A 378 -1.29 16.51 -3.44
CA ARG A 378 -2.57 17.08 -3.02
C ARG A 378 -3.71 16.15 -3.42
N SER A 379 -4.60 15.86 -2.49
CA SER A 379 -5.85 15.17 -2.80
C SER A 379 -6.91 16.12 -3.41
N SER A 380 -8.09 15.57 -3.69
CA SER A 380 -9.25 16.35 -4.11
C SER A 380 -9.86 17.22 -2.99
N LEU A 381 -9.46 16.99 -1.73
CA LEU A 381 -9.88 17.81 -0.58
C LEU A 381 -8.76 18.77 -0.20
N ASP A 382 -9.07 20.06 -0.14
CA ASP A 382 -8.10 21.06 0.29
C ASP A 382 -7.62 20.78 1.72
N GLY A 383 -6.33 21.00 1.98
CA GLY A 383 -5.69 20.66 3.26
C GLY A 383 -5.36 19.18 3.46
N LEU A 384 -5.76 18.27 2.54
CA LEU A 384 -5.44 16.85 2.59
C LEU A 384 -4.42 16.47 1.51
N TYR A 385 -3.36 15.80 1.95
CA TYR A 385 -2.30 15.21 1.12
C TYR A 385 -2.21 13.71 1.37
N ALA A 386 -1.65 12.96 0.40
CA ALA A 386 -1.34 11.55 0.60
C ALA A 386 -0.08 11.13 -0.17
N CYS A 387 0.72 10.23 0.39
CA CYS A 387 1.89 9.63 -0.24
C CYS A 387 2.16 8.19 0.20
N GLY A 388 2.88 7.45 -0.63
CA GLY A 388 3.08 6.01 -0.48
C GLY A 388 1.81 5.22 -0.77
N GLU A 389 1.72 3.98 -0.33
CA GLU A 389 0.69 3.02 -0.75
C GLU A 389 -0.77 3.43 -0.45
N VAL A 390 -1.01 4.41 0.42
CA VAL A 390 -2.35 4.97 0.65
C VAL A 390 -2.84 5.80 -0.54
N SER A 391 -1.92 6.26 -1.39
CA SER A 391 -2.19 7.19 -2.49
C SER A 391 -2.23 6.49 -3.86
N CYS A 392 -3.00 7.07 -4.78
CA CYS A 392 -2.92 6.82 -6.21
C CYS A 392 -2.26 8.04 -6.88
N SER A 393 -0.95 7.99 -7.03
CA SER A 393 -0.14 9.04 -7.65
C SER A 393 -0.07 8.95 -9.17
N GLY A 394 -0.57 7.84 -9.74
CA GLY A 394 -0.43 7.52 -11.16
C GLY A 394 0.87 6.82 -11.54
N VAL A 395 1.81 6.64 -10.61
CA VAL A 395 3.10 5.97 -10.88
C VAL A 395 2.93 4.50 -11.27
N HIS A 396 2.03 3.79 -10.61
CA HIS A 396 1.97 2.33 -10.71
C HIS A 396 1.03 1.80 -11.79
N GLY A 397 0.10 2.62 -12.26
CA GLY A 397 -0.91 2.18 -13.22
C GLY A 397 -1.65 0.92 -12.75
N ALA A 398 -1.86 -0.02 -13.65
CA ALA A 398 -2.59 -1.27 -13.34
C ALA A 398 -1.74 -2.33 -12.63
N ASN A 399 -0.41 -2.16 -12.53
CA ASN A 399 0.49 -3.13 -11.91
C ASN A 399 1.82 -2.48 -11.55
N ARG A 400 2.18 -2.52 -10.28
CA ARG A 400 3.40 -1.90 -9.76
C ARG A 400 4.66 -2.64 -10.20
N LEU A 401 5.63 -1.91 -10.77
CA LEU A 401 6.99 -2.44 -10.97
C LEU A 401 7.66 -2.67 -9.61
N ALA A 402 8.38 -3.77 -9.48
CA ALA A 402 9.08 -4.14 -8.25
C ALA A 402 10.01 -3.00 -7.77
N SER A 403 10.12 -2.81 -6.46
CA SER A 403 11.00 -1.83 -5.79
C SER A 403 10.75 -0.33 -6.09
N ASN A 404 9.68 0.03 -6.83
CA ASN A 404 9.28 1.42 -7.04
C ASN A 404 8.51 2.02 -5.85
N SER A 405 7.86 1.21 -5.00
CA SER A 405 7.00 1.73 -3.92
C SER A 405 7.78 2.48 -2.83
N LEU A 406 8.98 2.01 -2.47
CA LEU A 406 9.83 2.72 -1.51
C LEU A 406 10.33 4.04 -2.11
N LEU A 407 10.68 4.04 -3.40
CA LEU A 407 11.10 5.24 -4.10
C LEU A 407 9.98 6.28 -4.19
N GLU A 408 8.75 5.84 -4.47
CA GLU A 408 7.56 6.72 -4.48
C GLU A 408 7.37 7.40 -3.12
N GLY A 409 7.47 6.63 -2.03
CA GLY A 409 7.39 7.17 -0.68
C GLY A 409 8.41 8.29 -0.42
N LEU A 410 9.65 8.14 -0.89
CA LEU A 410 10.68 9.17 -0.75
C LEU A 410 10.40 10.41 -1.62
N VAL A 411 10.11 10.20 -2.90
CA VAL A 411 9.95 11.31 -3.86
C VAL A 411 8.74 12.17 -3.52
N PHE A 412 7.57 11.54 -3.35
CA PHE A 412 6.33 12.30 -3.12
C PHE A 412 6.29 12.95 -1.74
N SER A 413 6.93 12.38 -0.72
CA SER A 413 7.06 13.03 0.60
C SER A 413 7.81 14.37 0.52
N HIS A 414 8.87 14.45 -0.27
CA HIS A 414 9.59 15.71 -0.49
C HIS A 414 8.72 16.73 -1.22
N ARG A 415 8.04 16.30 -2.28
CA ARG A 415 7.15 17.18 -3.06
C ARG A 415 6.01 17.74 -2.22
N ILE A 416 5.42 16.92 -1.34
CA ILE A 416 4.39 17.33 -0.37
C ILE A 416 4.95 18.39 0.58
N ALA A 417 6.12 18.16 1.17
CA ALA A 417 6.71 19.09 2.12
C ALA A 417 7.00 20.45 1.48
N ASP A 418 7.57 20.45 0.28
CA ASP A 418 7.87 21.67 -0.47
C ASP A 418 6.58 22.43 -0.86
N ASP A 419 5.51 21.72 -1.23
CA ASP A 419 4.21 22.31 -1.57
C ASP A 419 3.50 22.90 -0.35
N ILE A 420 3.42 22.17 0.76
CA ILE A 420 2.83 22.67 2.01
C ILE A 420 3.54 23.95 2.47
N ALA A 421 4.88 23.95 2.47
CA ALA A 421 5.67 25.11 2.86
C ALA A 421 5.43 26.33 1.93
N ALA A 422 5.31 26.10 0.63
CA ALA A 422 4.98 27.14 -0.33
C ALA A 422 3.59 27.73 -0.07
N ARG A 423 2.59 26.89 0.13
CA ARG A 423 1.21 27.31 0.44
C ARG A 423 1.08 28.01 1.79
N PHE A 424 1.87 27.61 2.79
CA PHE A 424 1.90 28.32 4.08
C PHE A 424 2.46 29.73 3.92
N ARG A 425 3.54 29.89 3.15
CA ARG A 425 4.12 31.22 2.84
C ARG A 425 3.16 32.10 2.04
N ALA A 426 2.36 31.49 1.16
CA ALA A 426 1.35 32.20 0.37
C ALA A 426 0.07 32.55 1.17
N GLY A 427 -0.12 31.93 2.35
CA GLY A 427 -1.36 32.10 3.14
C GLY A 427 -2.55 31.29 2.64
N ASP A 428 -2.33 30.32 1.77
CA ASP A 428 -3.40 29.52 1.12
C ASP A 428 -4.03 28.50 2.07
N LEU A 429 -3.35 28.15 3.17
CA LEU A 429 -3.81 27.21 4.20
C LEU A 429 -3.92 27.93 5.56
N PRO A 430 -4.87 28.87 5.76
CA PRO A 430 -5.08 29.49 7.06
C PRO A 430 -5.64 28.47 8.07
N PRO A 431 -5.46 28.67 9.39
CA PRO A 431 -6.14 27.85 10.40
C PRO A 431 -7.66 27.88 10.22
N GLU A 432 -8.32 26.72 10.44
CA GLU A 432 -9.77 26.60 10.41
C GLU A 432 -10.24 25.72 11.57
N SER A 433 -11.39 26.05 12.16
CA SER A 433 -11.99 25.25 13.21
C SER A 433 -12.88 24.15 12.61
N PRO A 434 -12.81 22.91 13.14
CA PRO A 434 -13.63 21.83 12.65
C PRO A 434 -15.12 22.05 12.94
N THR A 435 -15.95 21.51 12.06
CA THR A 435 -17.39 21.35 12.32
C THR A 435 -17.60 20.14 13.21
N SER A 436 -18.64 20.19 14.08
CA SER A 436 -18.96 19.06 14.95
C SER A 436 -19.45 17.86 14.13
N ALA A 437 -18.94 16.67 14.46
CA ALA A 437 -19.50 15.41 13.99
C ALA A 437 -20.93 15.24 14.55
N GLN A 438 -21.84 14.73 13.71
CA GLN A 438 -23.24 14.49 14.11
C GLN A 438 -23.66 13.08 13.66
N GLY A 439 -24.28 12.32 14.57
CA GLY A 439 -24.75 10.98 14.34
C GLY A 439 -23.88 9.90 14.99
N ASP A 440 -24.42 8.73 15.03
CA ASP A 440 -23.82 7.54 15.64
C ASP A 440 -23.94 6.37 14.63
N PRO A 441 -23.15 6.39 13.52
CA PRO A 441 -23.23 5.37 12.50
C PRO A 441 -22.80 4.00 13.04
N ALA A 442 -23.41 2.94 12.51
CA ALA A 442 -23.14 1.58 12.92
C ALA A 442 -21.69 1.16 12.65
N LEU A 443 -21.14 0.38 13.58
CA LEU A 443 -19.81 -0.22 13.49
C LEU A 443 -19.91 -1.73 13.35
N LEU A 444 -19.09 -2.32 12.48
CA LEU A 444 -18.94 -3.77 12.36
C LEU A 444 -18.20 -4.32 13.58
N ALA A 445 -18.75 -5.38 14.18
CA ALA A 445 -18.06 -6.06 15.26
C ALA A 445 -16.79 -6.78 14.77
N ALA A 446 -15.75 -6.74 15.58
CA ALA A 446 -14.41 -7.23 15.22
C ALA A 446 -14.37 -8.73 14.84
N GLU A 447 -15.27 -9.54 15.40
CA GLU A 447 -15.40 -10.97 15.07
C GLU A 447 -15.75 -11.23 13.60
N HIS A 448 -16.43 -10.28 12.92
CA HIS A 448 -16.78 -10.38 11.50
C HIS A 448 -15.64 -9.99 10.56
N ARG A 449 -14.50 -9.52 11.07
CA ARG A 449 -13.32 -9.18 10.23
C ARG A 449 -12.91 -10.35 9.34
N ARG A 450 -12.93 -11.58 9.86
CA ARG A 450 -12.57 -12.78 9.08
C ARG A 450 -13.56 -13.08 7.96
N GLU A 451 -14.82 -12.78 8.16
CA GLU A 451 -15.85 -12.95 7.11
C GLU A 451 -15.62 -11.98 5.97
N VAL A 452 -15.27 -10.70 6.26
CA VAL A 452 -14.87 -9.73 5.25
C VAL A 452 -13.64 -10.23 4.47
N GLN A 453 -12.60 -10.67 5.17
CA GLN A 453 -11.37 -11.19 4.56
C GLN A 453 -11.63 -12.40 3.67
N HIS A 454 -12.48 -13.31 4.12
CA HIS A 454 -12.83 -14.51 3.38
C HIS A 454 -13.61 -14.18 2.09
N ALA A 455 -14.63 -13.33 2.18
CA ALA A 455 -15.41 -12.87 1.04
C ALA A 455 -14.52 -12.20 -0.01
N MET A 456 -13.63 -11.30 0.40
CA MET A 456 -12.70 -10.61 -0.48
C MET A 456 -11.71 -11.55 -1.15
N THR A 457 -11.16 -12.52 -0.41
CA THR A 457 -10.23 -13.51 -0.96
C THR A 457 -10.90 -14.43 -1.98
N ALA A 458 -12.11 -14.90 -1.69
CA ALA A 458 -12.85 -15.83 -2.54
C ALA A 458 -13.32 -15.19 -3.85
N GLY A 459 -13.84 -13.95 -3.81
CA GLY A 459 -14.50 -13.39 -4.98
C GLY A 459 -13.84 -12.15 -5.59
N SER A 460 -13.04 -11.39 -4.82
CA SER A 460 -12.27 -10.22 -5.28
C SER A 460 -10.76 -10.46 -5.26
N GLY A 461 -10.31 -11.71 -5.24
CA GLY A 461 -8.90 -12.12 -5.19
C GLY A 461 -8.17 -12.01 -6.54
N VAL A 462 -7.24 -12.98 -6.80
CA VAL A 462 -6.40 -12.99 -8.02
C VAL A 462 -7.23 -13.12 -9.29
N VAL A 463 -8.24 -14.01 -9.28
CA VAL A 463 -9.13 -14.26 -10.44
C VAL A 463 -10.55 -13.92 -10.05
N ARG A 464 -11.15 -13.02 -10.79
CA ARG A 464 -12.48 -12.45 -10.56
C ARG A 464 -13.43 -12.82 -11.70
N SER A 465 -14.73 -12.78 -11.46
CA SER A 465 -15.79 -12.87 -12.46
C SER A 465 -16.99 -12.03 -12.03
N ALA A 466 -17.94 -11.80 -12.93
CA ALA A 466 -19.20 -11.12 -12.56
C ALA A 466 -19.91 -11.86 -11.41
N GLU A 467 -19.93 -13.21 -11.46
CA GLU A 467 -20.54 -14.04 -10.43
C GLU A 467 -19.81 -13.92 -9.09
N SER A 468 -18.48 -14.05 -9.07
CA SER A 468 -17.70 -13.99 -7.84
C SER A 468 -17.77 -12.59 -7.19
N LEU A 469 -17.70 -11.52 -7.99
CA LEU A 469 -17.83 -10.15 -7.51
C LEU A 469 -19.25 -9.85 -6.99
N ALA A 470 -20.30 -10.38 -7.62
CA ALA A 470 -21.68 -10.25 -7.15
C ALA A 470 -21.89 -10.98 -5.82
N THR A 471 -21.32 -12.17 -5.67
CA THR A 471 -21.34 -12.93 -4.41
C THR A 471 -20.65 -12.15 -3.28
N THR A 472 -19.44 -11.65 -3.53
CA THR A 472 -18.70 -10.82 -2.57
C THR A 472 -19.51 -9.58 -2.18
N ALA A 473 -20.08 -8.86 -3.14
CA ALA A 473 -20.91 -7.69 -2.86
C ALA A 473 -22.13 -8.02 -1.98
N TYR A 474 -22.76 -9.18 -2.21
CA TYR A 474 -23.88 -9.66 -1.39
C TYR A 474 -23.46 -10.00 0.05
N GLU A 475 -22.33 -10.70 0.21
CA GLU A 475 -21.81 -11.08 1.54
C GLU A 475 -21.41 -9.83 2.34
N LEU A 476 -20.66 -8.90 1.75
CA LEU A 476 -20.28 -7.63 2.41
C LEU A 476 -21.50 -6.78 2.75
N GLY A 477 -22.46 -6.65 1.84
CA GLY A 477 -23.72 -5.94 2.10
C GLY A 477 -24.58 -6.59 3.18
N THR A 478 -24.48 -7.91 3.38
CA THR A 478 -25.12 -8.61 4.50
C THR A 478 -24.46 -8.25 5.83
N LEU A 479 -23.13 -8.18 5.88
CA LEU A 479 -22.39 -7.74 7.06
C LEU A 479 -22.67 -6.26 7.41
N ALA A 480 -22.76 -5.39 6.40
CA ALA A 480 -23.14 -3.98 6.58
C ALA A 480 -24.52 -3.87 7.26
N LYS A 481 -25.53 -4.60 6.75
CA LYS A 481 -26.88 -4.63 7.34
C LYS A 481 -26.89 -5.24 8.76
N ALA A 482 -26.07 -6.26 9.00
CA ALA A 482 -25.95 -6.84 10.33
C ALA A 482 -25.37 -5.82 11.33
N SER A 483 -24.40 -5.01 10.94
CA SER A 483 -23.85 -3.93 11.77
C SER A 483 -24.89 -2.85 12.08
N GLU A 484 -25.79 -2.50 11.14
CA GLU A 484 -26.90 -1.57 11.37
C GLU A 484 -27.90 -2.10 12.41
N ALA A 485 -28.14 -3.41 12.41
CA ALA A 485 -29.02 -4.06 13.36
C ALA A 485 -28.42 -4.23 14.77
N ALA A 486 -27.08 -4.38 14.84
CA ALA A 486 -26.34 -4.60 16.08
C ALA A 486 -24.95 -3.93 15.97
N SER A 487 -24.91 -2.61 16.21
CA SER A 487 -23.66 -1.85 16.16
C SER A 487 -22.70 -2.25 17.28
N ALA A 488 -21.43 -2.42 16.94
CA ALA A 488 -20.38 -2.67 17.93
C ALA A 488 -20.08 -1.43 18.77
N THR A 489 -19.51 -1.66 19.94
CA THR A 489 -18.98 -0.59 20.79
C THR A 489 -17.76 0.06 20.10
N PRO A 490 -17.67 1.40 20.06
CA PRO A 490 -16.51 2.10 19.49
C PRO A 490 -15.18 1.67 20.12
N GLY A 491 -14.21 1.37 19.27
CA GLY A 491 -12.87 0.95 19.66
C GLY A 491 -12.03 0.52 18.44
N PRO A 492 -10.70 0.39 18.59
CA PRO A 492 -9.78 0.13 17.48
C PRO A 492 -10.20 -1.04 16.59
N ALA A 493 -10.53 -2.18 17.19
CA ALA A 493 -10.88 -3.38 16.44
C ALA A 493 -12.19 -3.24 15.63
N ALA A 494 -13.19 -2.52 16.16
CA ALA A 494 -14.43 -2.25 15.45
C ALA A 494 -14.24 -1.21 14.35
N TRP A 495 -13.43 -0.18 14.56
CA TRP A 495 -13.09 0.81 13.54
C TRP A 495 -12.31 0.19 12.38
N GLU A 496 -11.29 -0.64 12.66
CA GLU A 496 -10.56 -1.38 11.63
C GLU A 496 -11.47 -2.33 10.83
N ALA A 497 -12.32 -3.09 11.50
CA ALA A 497 -13.27 -4.00 10.84
C ALA A 497 -14.25 -3.23 9.93
N THR A 498 -14.72 -2.07 10.39
CA THR A 498 -15.62 -1.21 9.61
C THR A 498 -14.88 -0.57 8.41
N ASN A 499 -13.63 -0.13 8.58
CA ASN A 499 -12.79 0.38 7.50
C ASN A 499 -12.59 -0.67 6.41
N LEU A 500 -12.26 -1.92 6.79
CA LEU A 500 -12.10 -3.03 5.86
C LEU A 500 -13.40 -3.35 5.11
N LEU A 501 -14.54 -3.38 5.81
CA LEU A 501 -15.84 -3.60 5.18
C LEU A 501 -16.12 -2.54 4.11
N GLN A 502 -16.02 -1.25 4.46
CA GLN A 502 -16.30 -0.13 3.56
C GLN A 502 -15.38 -0.13 2.33
N LEU A 503 -14.09 -0.39 2.52
CA LEU A 503 -13.15 -0.50 1.40
C LEU A 503 -13.44 -1.73 0.54
N GLY A 504 -13.78 -2.86 1.14
CA GLY A 504 -14.16 -4.08 0.42
C GLY A 504 -15.39 -3.86 -0.47
N GLU A 505 -16.43 -3.20 0.04
CA GLU A 505 -17.62 -2.86 -0.73
C GLU A 505 -17.30 -1.97 -1.94
N VAL A 506 -16.51 -0.89 -1.74
CA VAL A 506 -16.18 0.05 -2.82
C VAL A 506 -15.23 -0.60 -3.84
N LEU A 507 -14.20 -1.31 -3.39
CA LEU A 507 -13.27 -2.04 -4.27
C LEU A 507 -14.03 -3.06 -5.13
N THR A 508 -14.91 -3.86 -4.52
CA THR A 508 -15.71 -4.86 -5.25
C THR A 508 -16.63 -4.22 -6.27
N ALA A 509 -17.26 -3.10 -5.92
CA ALA A 509 -18.11 -2.34 -6.83
C ALA A 509 -17.34 -1.77 -8.03
N VAL A 510 -16.16 -1.18 -7.80
CA VAL A 510 -15.28 -0.66 -8.86
C VAL A 510 -14.74 -1.81 -9.75
N ALA A 511 -14.31 -2.91 -9.14
CA ALA A 511 -13.83 -4.09 -9.87
C ALA A 511 -14.91 -4.73 -10.75
N ALA A 512 -16.17 -4.68 -10.33
CA ALA A 512 -17.30 -5.18 -11.13
C ALA A 512 -17.56 -4.34 -12.39
N LEU A 513 -17.25 -3.05 -12.36
CA LEU A 513 -17.45 -2.15 -13.50
C LEU A 513 -16.44 -2.38 -14.62
N ARG A 514 -15.17 -2.72 -14.29
CA ARG A 514 -14.13 -2.93 -15.30
C ARG A 514 -14.27 -4.30 -15.96
N GLU A 515 -14.72 -4.29 -17.21
CA GLU A 515 -14.99 -5.49 -18.01
C GLU A 515 -13.81 -5.81 -18.95
N GLU A 516 -12.63 -5.95 -18.38
CA GLU A 516 -11.39 -6.36 -19.06
C GLU A 516 -10.45 -7.10 -18.09
N THR A 517 -9.36 -7.61 -18.62
CA THR A 517 -8.21 -8.08 -17.84
C THR A 517 -7.02 -7.17 -18.09
N ARG A 518 -6.49 -6.53 -17.00
CA ARG A 518 -5.34 -5.61 -17.08
C ARG A 518 -4.56 -5.64 -15.76
N GLY A 519 -3.24 -5.92 -15.81
CA GLY A 519 -2.37 -5.91 -14.65
C GLY A 519 -2.92 -6.72 -13.47
N GLY A 520 -3.05 -6.10 -12.30
CA GLY A 520 -3.61 -6.73 -11.09
C GLY A 520 -5.11 -7.03 -11.12
N HIS A 521 -5.84 -6.61 -12.16
CA HIS A 521 -7.26 -6.88 -12.32
C HIS A 521 -7.48 -7.97 -13.38
N LEU A 522 -7.77 -9.20 -12.95
CA LEU A 522 -8.01 -10.35 -13.83
C LEU A 522 -9.47 -10.78 -13.79
N ARG A 523 -10.15 -10.68 -14.92
CA ARG A 523 -11.54 -11.13 -15.15
C ARG A 523 -11.56 -12.39 -15.99
N SER A 524 -12.01 -13.51 -15.41
CA SER A 524 -12.13 -14.78 -16.18
C SER A 524 -13.23 -14.74 -17.24
N ASP A 525 -14.23 -13.92 -17.05
CA ASP A 525 -15.33 -13.67 -18.00
C ASP A 525 -14.98 -12.58 -19.06
N PHE A 526 -13.97 -11.73 -18.80
CA PHE A 526 -13.40 -10.76 -19.74
C PHE A 526 -11.86 -10.92 -19.79
N PRO A 527 -11.34 -12.03 -20.37
CA PRO A 527 -9.92 -12.40 -20.24
C PRO A 527 -8.97 -11.56 -21.09
N GLN A 528 -9.49 -10.71 -21.95
CA GLN A 528 -8.72 -9.85 -22.86
C GLN A 528 -8.59 -8.43 -22.30
N ARG A 529 -7.46 -7.78 -22.62
CA ARG A 529 -7.30 -6.34 -22.45
C ARG A 529 -8.11 -5.62 -23.53
N ASP A 530 -8.78 -4.53 -23.14
CA ASP A 530 -9.60 -3.73 -24.05
C ASP A 530 -9.23 -2.23 -23.95
N ASP A 531 -8.27 -1.81 -24.78
CA ASP A 531 -7.83 -0.41 -24.84
C ASP A 531 -8.86 0.52 -25.47
N THR A 532 -9.88 -0.03 -26.15
CA THR A 532 -10.92 0.79 -26.78
C THR A 532 -11.89 1.37 -25.75
N HIS A 533 -12.25 0.57 -24.75
CA HIS A 533 -13.26 0.95 -23.77
C HIS A 533 -12.69 1.22 -22.38
N TRP A 534 -11.54 0.59 -22.03
CA TRP A 534 -11.03 0.55 -20.67
C TRP A 534 -9.62 1.16 -20.48
N LEU A 535 -9.04 1.81 -21.51
CA LEU A 535 -7.79 2.57 -21.33
C LEU A 535 -8.08 3.87 -20.56
N GLY A 536 -8.26 3.76 -19.25
CA GLY A 536 -8.63 4.88 -18.38
C GLY A 536 -8.77 4.45 -16.92
N HIS A 537 -9.01 5.43 -16.08
CA HIS A 537 -9.09 5.31 -14.64
C HIS A 537 -10.53 5.25 -14.15
N LEU A 538 -10.82 4.35 -13.22
CA LEU A 538 -12.05 4.34 -12.45
C LEU A 538 -11.83 5.09 -11.13
N SER A 539 -12.77 5.94 -10.80
CA SER A 539 -12.76 6.71 -9.55
C SER A 539 -14.03 6.46 -8.76
N ALA A 540 -13.93 6.47 -7.43
CA ALA A 540 -15.05 6.41 -6.50
C ALA A 540 -15.00 7.61 -5.56
N THR A 541 -16.15 8.22 -5.28
CA THR A 541 -16.24 9.38 -4.39
C THR A 541 -17.54 9.31 -3.59
N ARG A 542 -17.47 9.56 -2.29
CA ARG A 542 -18.63 9.70 -1.44
C ARG A 542 -19.23 11.12 -1.58
N GLY A 543 -20.46 11.21 -2.02
CA GLY A 543 -21.22 12.47 -2.08
C GLY A 543 -21.65 13.00 -0.70
N SER A 544 -22.14 14.24 -0.67
CA SER A 544 -22.67 14.86 0.55
C SER A 544 -23.87 14.13 1.14
N ASP A 545 -24.63 13.43 0.31
CA ASP A 545 -25.77 12.58 0.67
C ASP A 545 -25.36 11.18 1.19
N GLY A 546 -24.06 10.89 1.20
CA GLY A 546 -23.50 9.60 1.61
C GLY A 546 -23.41 8.56 0.49
N VAL A 547 -23.97 8.80 -0.68
CA VAL A 547 -23.91 7.87 -1.81
C VAL A 547 -22.50 7.85 -2.40
N VAL A 548 -21.99 6.65 -2.66
CA VAL A 548 -20.73 6.46 -3.38
C VAL A 548 -21.02 6.45 -4.89
N SER A 549 -20.52 7.45 -5.57
CA SER A 549 -20.57 7.54 -7.03
C SER A 549 -19.27 7.08 -7.66
N THR A 550 -19.37 6.46 -8.83
CA THR A 550 -18.20 6.04 -9.62
C THR A 550 -18.16 6.81 -10.93
N SER A 551 -16.96 7.03 -11.44
CA SER A 551 -16.75 7.67 -12.74
C SER A 551 -15.57 7.03 -13.47
N TYR A 552 -15.61 7.06 -14.80
CA TYR A 552 -14.54 6.63 -15.67
C TYR A 552 -13.92 7.83 -16.39
N ALA A 553 -12.60 7.92 -16.41
CA ALA A 553 -11.85 8.93 -17.14
C ALA A 553 -10.86 8.26 -18.08
N PRO A 554 -10.98 8.40 -19.42
CA PRO A 554 -10.01 7.84 -20.35
C PRO A 554 -8.65 8.53 -20.20
N VAL A 555 -7.57 7.76 -20.39
CA VAL A 555 -6.21 8.33 -20.52
C VAL A 555 -6.20 9.21 -21.77
N THR A 556 -5.89 10.49 -21.58
CA THR A 556 -5.73 11.43 -22.70
C THR A 556 -4.27 11.41 -23.17
N SER A 557 -4.05 11.66 -24.48
CA SER A 557 -2.70 11.71 -25.07
C SER A 557 -1.80 12.81 -24.47
N SER A 558 -2.31 13.63 -23.57
CA SER A 558 -1.60 14.69 -22.84
C SER A 558 -1.09 14.28 -21.44
N GLY A 559 -1.29 13.04 -21.00
CA GLY A 559 -0.56 12.41 -19.90
C GLY A 559 -0.71 13.01 -18.49
N SER A 560 -1.87 13.58 -18.14
CA SER A 560 -2.15 13.97 -16.75
C SER A 560 -3.45 13.36 -16.24
N LEU A 561 -3.38 12.79 -15.04
CA LEU A 561 -4.55 12.41 -14.22
C LEU A 561 -5.39 13.65 -13.86
#